data_21add2378f546913715b45b565d05b6f
#
_entry.id   21add2378f546913715b45b565d05b6f
#
_cell.length_a   1.000
_cell.length_b   1.000
_cell.length_c   1.000
_cell.angle_alpha   90.00
_cell.angle_beta   90.00
_cell.angle_gamma   90.00
#
_symmetry.space_group_name_H-M   'P 1'
#
loop_
_entity.id
_entity.type
_entity.pdbx_description
1 polymer ?
#
loop_
_entity_poly.entity_id
_entity_poly.type
_entity_poly.pdbx_seq_one_letter_code
_entity_poly.pdbx_strand_id
1 'polypeptide(L)'
;MEGRARHRPQRRFPEAKRIIVECELERCVHCGSSLVNHNTWHMKKYVQTLQGPVFVAGKSKKCVNTSCAHGEEHYYAGGVLLISLPHSTYGLDVLAYIGWQHEHEHRQLVEIQRSLNGRGVWINERNVGKLYRQFLALLGGGWMRGGRSA
;
A
#
# COMPACT_ATOMS: atom_id res chain seq x y z
N MET A 1 35.17 -10.90 -0.91
CA MET A 1 33.83 -11.51 -1.04
C MET A 1 32.82 -10.42 -1.33
N GLU A 2 32.54 -10.23 -2.57
CA GLU A 2 31.50 -9.29 -2.98
C GLU A 2 30.15 -9.91 -2.62
N GLY A 3 29.50 -9.33 -1.65
CA GLY A 3 28.12 -9.64 -1.37
C GLY A 3 27.32 -9.37 -2.65
N ARG A 4 26.86 -10.41 -3.32
CA ARG A 4 25.90 -10.30 -4.40
C ARG A 4 24.72 -9.54 -3.85
N ALA A 5 24.67 -8.25 -4.07
CA ALA A 5 23.45 -7.49 -3.97
C ALA A 5 22.43 -8.30 -4.77
N ARG A 6 21.45 -8.89 -4.07
CA ARG A 6 20.33 -9.52 -4.74
C ARG A 6 19.62 -8.40 -5.46
N HIS A 7 20.02 -8.14 -6.69
CA HIS A 7 19.21 -7.37 -7.61
C HIS A 7 17.88 -8.10 -7.71
N ARG A 8 16.94 -7.69 -6.86
CA ARG A 8 15.55 -7.92 -7.21
C ARG A 8 15.39 -7.29 -8.58
N PRO A 9 15.02 -8.06 -9.60
CA PRO A 9 14.69 -7.43 -10.85
C PRO A 9 13.66 -6.37 -10.54
N GLN A 10 14.06 -5.12 -10.60
CA GLN A 10 13.11 -4.04 -10.55
C GLN A 10 12.17 -4.31 -11.72
N ARG A 11 11.00 -4.79 -11.43
CA ARG A 11 9.95 -4.90 -12.43
C ARG A 11 9.69 -3.48 -12.89
N ARG A 12 10.35 -3.12 -13.95
CA ARG A 12 10.14 -1.82 -14.58
C ARG A 12 8.84 -1.92 -15.34
N PHE A 13 7.89 -1.12 -14.93
CA PHE A 13 6.67 -0.90 -15.68
C PHE A 13 6.80 0.47 -16.35
N PRO A 14 7.34 0.55 -17.59
CA PRO A 14 7.58 1.83 -18.24
C PRO A 14 6.29 2.61 -18.53
N GLU A 15 5.18 1.91 -18.61
CA GLU A 15 3.86 2.48 -18.84
C GLU A 15 3.11 2.80 -17.55
N ALA A 16 3.74 2.64 -16.40
CA ALA A 16 3.09 2.87 -15.12
C ALA A 16 2.72 4.35 -14.94
N LYS A 17 1.45 4.59 -14.66
CA LYS A 17 0.97 5.92 -14.31
C LYS A 17 1.54 6.33 -12.94
N ARG A 18 2.04 7.53 -12.83
CA ARG A 18 2.55 8.06 -11.57
C ARG A 18 1.41 8.65 -10.76
N ILE A 19 1.30 8.21 -9.51
CA ILE A 19 0.34 8.73 -8.53
C ILE A 19 1.13 9.28 -7.35
N ILE A 20 1.05 10.58 -7.16
CA ILE A 20 1.68 11.26 -6.03
C ILE A 20 0.58 11.65 -5.07
N VAL A 21 0.68 11.15 -3.85
CA VAL A 21 -0.30 11.39 -2.79
C VAL A 21 0.30 12.37 -1.79
N GLU A 22 -0.37 13.46 -1.55
CA GLU A 22 0.02 14.46 -0.56
C GLU A 22 -0.62 14.18 0.80
N CYS A 23 0.04 14.60 1.87
CA CYS A 23 -0.54 14.55 3.20
C CYS A 23 -1.82 15.39 3.26
N GLU A 24 -2.88 14.86 3.81
CA GLU A 24 -4.19 15.51 3.91
C GLU A 24 -4.22 16.61 4.98
N LEU A 25 -3.30 16.54 5.95
CA LEU A 25 -3.25 17.50 7.03
C LEU A 25 -2.65 18.84 6.54
N GLU A 26 -3.26 19.92 6.93
CA GLU A 26 -2.77 21.28 6.61
C GLU A 26 -2.13 21.94 7.81
N ARG A 27 -2.46 21.51 9.02
CA ARG A 27 -1.99 22.09 10.28
C ARG A 27 -1.42 21.03 11.21
N CYS A 28 -0.38 21.44 11.94
CA CYS A 28 0.20 20.61 12.98
C CYS A 28 -0.83 20.28 14.05
N VAL A 29 -0.95 19.00 14.42
CA VAL A 29 -1.90 18.54 15.43
C VAL A 29 -1.51 18.96 16.85
N HIS A 30 -0.26 19.39 17.05
CA HIS A 30 0.28 19.79 18.35
C HIS A 30 0.23 21.30 18.58
N CYS A 31 0.60 22.11 17.58
CA CYS A 31 0.69 23.55 17.73
C CYS A 31 -0.25 24.34 16.83
N GLY A 32 -0.93 23.71 15.89
CA GLY A 32 -1.86 24.36 14.98
C GLY A 32 -1.23 25.19 13.86
N SER A 33 0.09 25.27 13.78
CA SER A 33 0.79 25.99 12.71
C SER A 33 0.62 25.26 11.38
N SER A 34 0.67 26.04 10.28
CA SER A 34 0.60 25.47 8.93
C SER A 34 1.76 24.52 8.67
N LEU A 35 1.46 23.36 8.12
CA LEU A 35 2.46 22.39 7.70
C LEU A 35 3.01 22.80 6.32
N VAL A 36 4.28 22.47 6.07
CA VAL A 36 4.92 22.67 4.79
C VAL A 36 5.31 21.34 4.16
N ASN A 37 5.34 21.30 2.85
CA ASN A 37 5.80 20.12 2.13
C ASN A 37 7.27 19.88 2.45
N HIS A 38 7.59 18.64 2.78
CA HIS A 38 8.94 18.20 3.00
C HIS A 38 9.41 17.38 1.78
N ASN A 39 10.70 17.45 1.48
CA ASN A 39 11.27 16.72 0.33
C ASN A 39 11.38 15.21 0.55
N THR A 40 10.94 14.73 1.70
CA THR A 40 10.94 13.30 1.98
C THR A 40 9.74 12.62 1.35
N TRP A 41 10.05 11.74 0.43
CA TRP A 41 9.09 10.86 -0.18
C TRP A 41 9.05 9.56 0.61
N HIS A 42 7.86 9.02 0.79
CA HIS A 42 7.68 7.73 1.45
C HIS A 42 6.85 6.79 0.59
N MET A 43 7.01 5.50 0.84
CA MET A 43 6.28 4.44 0.13
C MET A 43 6.38 4.50 -1.39
N LYS A 44 7.53 4.92 -1.91
CA LYS A 44 7.81 4.89 -3.36
C LYS A 44 7.86 3.45 -3.84
N LYS A 45 6.92 3.04 -4.67
CA LYS A 45 6.87 1.69 -5.22
C LYS A 45 6.02 1.57 -6.47
N TYR A 46 6.31 0.57 -7.27
CA TYR A 46 5.40 0.12 -8.31
C TYR A 46 4.34 -0.79 -7.68
N VAL A 47 3.09 -0.58 -8.06
CA VAL A 47 1.94 -1.35 -7.59
C VAL A 47 1.20 -1.90 -8.79
N GLN A 48 0.95 -3.20 -8.77
CA GLN A 48 0.11 -3.83 -9.78
C GLN A 48 -1.35 -3.71 -9.37
N THR A 49 -2.15 -3.07 -10.20
CA THR A 49 -3.60 -2.93 -10.00
C THR A 49 -4.38 -3.66 -11.08
N LEU A 50 -5.68 -3.83 -10.88
CA LEU A 50 -6.56 -4.42 -11.90
C LEU A 50 -6.64 -3.58 -13.17
N GLN A 51 -6.27 -2.32 -13.10
CA GLN A 51 -6.31 -1.37 -14.22
C GLN A 51 -4.92 -1.12 -14.82
N GLY A 52 -3.93 -1.87 -14.40
CA GLY A 52 -2.56 -1.74 -14.85
C GLY A 52 -1.60 -1.30 -13.73
N PRO A 53 -0.30 -1.31 -14.02
CA PRO A 53 0.69 -0.91 -13.04
C PRO A 53 0.67 0.61 -12.81
N VAL A 54 0.91 1.00 -11.56
CA VAL A 54 1.06 2.40 -11.17
C VAL A 54 2.34 2.57 -10.36
N PHE A 55 2.92 3.75 -10.41
CA PHE A 55 4.00 4.14 -9.50
C PHE A 55 3.43 5.06 -8.45
N VAL A 56 3.46 4.63 -7.19
CA VAL A 56 2.88 5.35 -6.06
C VAL A 56 4.00 5.95 -5.23
N ALA A 57 3.86 7.21 -4.87
CA ALA A 57 4.75 7.87 -3.92
C ALA A 57 3.93 8.80 -3.02
N GLY A 58 4.27 8.82 -1.74
CA GLY A 58 3.69 9.74 -0.78
C GLY A 58 4.64 10.90 -0.48
N LYS A 59 4.12 12.10 -0.43
CA LYS A 59 4.84 13.29 0.05
C LYS A 59 4.51 13.55 1.51
N SER A 60 5.53 13.71 2.33
CA SER A 60 5.34 14.10 3.73
C SER A 60 5.25 15.61 3.90
N LYS A 61 4.67 16.03 5.01
CA LYS A 61 4.68 17.41 5.49
C LYS A 61 5.39 17.48 6.84
N LYS A 62 5.86 18.65 7.18
CA LYS A 62 6.58 18.89 8.42
C LYS A 62 6.12 20.20 9.05
N CYS A 63 6.05 20.24 10.37
CA CYS A 63 5.86 21.48 11.12
C CYS A 63 7.17 22.26 11.17
N VAL A 64 7.10 23.54 10.82
CA VAL A 64 8.26 24.45 10.84
C VAL A 64 8.25 25.43 12.00
N ASN A 65 7.29 25.32 12.90
CA ASN A 65 7.27 26.13 14.11
C ASN A 65 8.36 25.70 15.07
N THR A 66 9.36 26.53 15.27
CA THR A 66 10.50 26.27 16.14
C THR A 66 10.11 26.10 17.61
N SER A 67 8.96 26.64 18.01
CA SER A 67 8.42 26.49 19.37
C SER A 67 7.62 25.20 19.57
N CYS A 68 7.39 24.43 18.51
CA CYS A 68 6.68 23.16 18.61
C CYS A 68 7.61 22.05 19.10
N ALA A 69 7.22 21.37 20.19
CA ALA A 69 8.00 20.25 20.73
C ALA A 69 8.07 19.05 19.77
N HIS A 70 7.19 18.98 18.79
CA HIS A 70 7.09 17.91 17.79
C HIS A 70 7.49 18.38 16.39
N GLY A 71 8.29 19.43 16.27
CA GLY A 71 8.70 20.02 14.99
C GLY A 71 9.53 19.11 14.09
N GLU A 72 10.07 18.03 14.63
CA GLU A 72 10.83 17.02 13.86
C GLU A 72 9.95 15.87 13.32
N GLU A 73 8.69 15.84 13.71
CA GLU A 73 7.77 14.80 13.24
C GLU A 73 7.35 15.05 11.80
N HIS A 74 7.34 13.97 11.02
CA HIS A 74 6.83 13.96 9.66
C HIS A 74 5.39 13.47 9.63
N TYR A 75 4.56 14.15 8.89
CA TYR A 75 3.19 13.76 8.62
C TYR A 75 3.14 13.08 7.26
N TYR A 76 2.82 11.79 7.25
CA TYR A 76 2.81 10.99 6.04
C TYR A 76 1.47 11.07 5.31
N ALA A 77 1.52 10.84 4.00
CA ALA A 77 0.31 10.79 3.17
C ALA A 77 -0.44 9.48 3.42
N GLY A 78 -1.52 9.53 4.18
CA GLY A 78 -2.34 8.36 4.50
C GLY A 78 -3.05 7.79 3.27
N GLY A 79 -3.33 8.60 2.27
CA GLY A 79 -3.98 8.17 1.03
C GLY A 79 -3.23 7.09 0.24
N VAL A 80 -1.93 6.92 0.48
CA VAL A 80 -1.17 5.82 -0.11
C VAL A 80 -1.75 4.46 0.31
N LEU A 81 -2.25 4.35 1.55
CA LEU A 81 -2.85 3.13 2.08
C LEU A 81 -4.17 2.77 1.41
N LEU A 82 -4.82 3.71 0.74
CA LEU A 82 -6.01 3.46 -0.07
C LEU A 82 -5.67 2.78 -1.40
N ILE A 83 -4.43 2.82 -1.80
CA ILE A 83 -3.96 2.22 -3.05
C ILE A 83 -3.33 0.86 -2.80
N SER A 84 -2.47 0.75 -1.79
CA SER A 84 -1.75 -0.48 -1.48
C SER A 84 -1.30 -0.51 -0.02
N LEU A 85 -1.28 -1.68 0.56
CA LEU A 85 -0.77 -1.89 1.92
C LEU A 85 0.74 -1.70 1.99
N PRO A 86 1.29 -1.35 3.17
CA PRO A 86 2.73 -1.33 3.38
C PRO A 86 3.36 -2.69 3.02
N HIS A 87 4.53 -2.66 2.43
CA HIS A 87 5.29 -3.85 2.03
C HIS A 87 4.59 -4.74 0.99
N SER A 88 3.50 -4.29 0.39
CA SER A 88 2.83 -4.97 -0.71
C SER A 88 3.09 -4.23 -2.03
N THR A 89 3.27 -4.99 -3.11
CA THR A 89 3.37 -4.47 -4.47
C THR A 89 2.10 -4.67 -5.28
N TYR A 90 1.03 -5.06 -4.60
CA TYR A 90 -0.30 -5.26 -5.20
C TYR A 90 -1.29 -4.24 -4.66
N GLY A 91 -2.18 -3.77 -5.51
CA GLY A 91 -3.23 -2.83 -5.14
C GLY A 91 -4.27 -3.46 -4.21
N LEU A 92 -4.95 -2.61 -3.46
CA LEU A 92 -6.09 -3.06 -2.64
C LEU A 92 -7.22 -3.64 -3.49
N ASP A 93 -7.35 -3.19 -4.74
CA ASP A 93 -8.31 -3.75 -5.69
C ASP A 93 -7.99 -5.21 -6.04
N VAL A 94 -6.73 -5.56 -6.22
CA VAL A 94 -6.28 -6.95 -6.43
C VAL A 94 -6.60 -7.79 -5.19
N LEU A 95 -6.30 -7.28 -4.02
CA LEU A 95 -6.57 -7.97 -2.76
C LEU A 95 -8.08 -8.22 -2.57
N ALA A 96 -8.91 -7.22 -2.82
CA ALA A 96 -10.35 -7.33 -2.74
C ALA A 96 -10.91 -8.31 -3.80
N TYR A 97 -10.37 -8.31 -5.00
CA TYR A 97 -10.71 -9.25 -6.06
C TYR A 97 -10.45 -10.70 -5.63
N ILE A 98 -9.27 -10.97 -5.08
CA ILE A 98 -8.91 -12.31 -4.58
C ILE A 98 -9.89 -12.76 -3.51
N GLY A 99 -10.14 -11.90 -2.54
CA GLY A 99 -11.07 -12.21 -1.46
C GLY A 99 -12.47 -12.51 -1.95
N TRP A 100 -12.99 -11.68 -2.85
CA TRP A 100 -14.32 -11.86 -3.43
C TRP A 100 -14.41 -13.17 -4.23
N GLN A 101 -13.44 -13.43 -5.09
CA GLN A 101 -13.43 -14.63 -5.94
C GLN A 101 -13.39 -15.91 -5.11
N HIS A 102 -12.65 -15.91 -4.01
CA HIS A 102 -12.56 -17.08 -3.15
C HIS A 102 -13.80 -17.25 -2.27
N GLU A 103 -14.26 -16.17 -1.63
CA GLU A 103 -15.37 -16.24 -0.67
C GLU A 103 -16.75 -16.33 -1.32
N HIS A 104 -16.99 -15.59 -2.40
CA HIS A 104 -18.29 -15.53 -3.04
C HIS A 104 -18.41 -16.43 -4.27
N GLU A 105 -17.39 -16.45 -5.09
CA GLU A 105 -17.39 -17.24 -6.32
C GLU A 105 -16.84 -18.65 -6.14
N HIS A 106 -16.36 -18.97 -4.93
CA HIS A 106 -15.81 -20.27 -4.55
C HIS A 106 -14.69 -20.76 -5.47
N ARG A 107 -13.93 -19.85 -6.05
CA ARG A 107 -12.79 -20.20 -6.90
C ARG A 107 -11.58 -20.60 -6.06
N GLN A 108 -10.86 -21.58 -6.57
CA GLN A 108 -9.59 -21.98 -5.98
C GLN A 108 -8.50 -20.94 -6.25
N LEU A 109 -7.47 -20.89 -5.38
CA LEU A 109 -6.40 -19.90 -5.50
C LEU A 109 -5.67 -19.99 -6.84
N VAL A 110 -5.49 -21.19 -7.39
CA VAL A 110 -4.85 -21.36 -8.69
C VAL A 110 -5.71 -20.78 -9.85
N GLU A 111 -7.01 -20.88 -9.74
CA GLU A 111 -7.93 -20.30 -10.72
C GLU A 111 -7.89 -18.78 -10.66
N ILE A 112 -7.84 -18.24 -9.47
CA ILE A 112 -7.73 -16.78 -9.23
C ILE A 112 -6.40 -16.28 -9.79
N GLN A 113 -5.31 -16.99 -9.56
CA GLN A 113 -4.01 -16.66 -10.14
C GLN A 113 -4.06 -16.57 -11.66
N ARG A 114 -4.65 -17.57 -12.30
CA ARG A 114 -4.79 -17.58 -13.77
C ARG A 114 -5.61 -16.42 -14.28
N SER A 115 -6.70 -16.12 -13.61
CA SER A 115 -7.55 -14.98 -13.94
C SER A 115 -6.80 -13.65 -13.83
N LEU A 116 -6.03 -13.46 -12.76
CA LEU A 116 -5.22 -12.25 -12.56
C LEU A 116 -4.12 -12.13 -13.61
N ASN A 117 -3.43 -13.22 -13.92
CA ASN A 117 -2.41 -13.23 -14.97
C ASN A 117 -3.02 -12.88 -16.34
N GLY A 118 -4.21 -13.36 -16.63
CA GLY A 118 -4.95 -13.00 -17.84
C GLY A 118 -5.35 -11.54 -17.91
N ARG A 119 -5.45 -10.87 -16.77
CA ARG A 119 -5.71 -9.42 -16.67
C ARG A 119 -4.44 -8.57 -16.66
N GLY A 120 -3.28 -9.18 -16.77
CA GLY A 120 -2.00 -8.47 -16.76
C GLY A 120 -1.39 -8.27 -15.38
N VAL A 121 -1.95 -8.88 -14.35
CA VAL A 121 -1.37 -8.86 -13.00
C VAL A 121 -0.45 -10.08 -12.84
N TRP A 122 0.84 -9.82 -12.69
CA TRP A 122 1.84 -10.86 -12.50
C TRP A 122 1.89 -11.29 -11.03
N ILE A 123 1.36 -12.46 -10.75
CA ILE A 123 1.27 -12.99 -9.39
C ILE A 123 1.41 -14.51 -9.43
N ASN A 124 2.09 -15.09 -8.45
CA ASN A 124 2.14 -16.53 -8.26
C ASN A 124 1.08 -16.99 -7.25
N GLU A 125 0.81 -18.30 -7.21
CA GLU A 125 -0.19 -18.87 -6.34
C GLU A 125 0.09 -18.60 -4.85
N ARG A 126 1.36 -18.65 -4.45
CA ARG A 126 1.78 -18.34 -3.08
C ARG A 126 1.39 -16.91 -2.66
N ASN A 127 1.60 -15.95 -3.54
CA ASN A 127 1.22 -14.56 -3.28
C ASN A 127 -0.30 -14.37 -3.29
N VAL A 128 -1.03 -15.09 -4.12
CA VAL A 128 -2.50 -15.10 -4.06
C VAL A 128 -2.96 -15.56 -2.68
N GLY A 129 -2.41 -16.63 -2.17
CA GLY A 129 -2.73 -17.13 -0.82
C GLY A 129 -2.36 -16.13 0.28
N LYS A 130 -1.23 -15.47 0.15
CA LYS A 130 -0.80 -14.41 1.09
C LYS A 130 -1.76 -13.24 1.09
N LEU A 131 -2.16 -12.75 -0.07
CA LEU A 131 -3.12 -11.64 -0.19
C LEU A 131 -4.50 -12.04 0.32
N TYR A 132 -4.91 -13.27 0.08
CA TYR A 132 -6.17 -13.78 0.64
C TYR A 132 -6.17 -13.74 2.17
N ARG A 133 -5.09 -14.17 2.81
CA ARG A 133 -4.95 -14.09 4.28
C ARG A 133 -4.96 -12.63 4.77
N GLN A 134 -4.35 -11.73 4.04
CA GLN A 134 -4.41 -10.30 4.36
C GLN A 134 -5.83 -9.75 4.23
N PHE A 135 -6.57 -10.16 3.20
CA PHE A 135 -7.97 -9.82 3.02
C PHE A 135 -8.81 -10.25 4.24
N LEU A 136 -8.66 -11.49 4.68
CA LEU A 136 -9.36 -11.97 5.87
C LEU A 136 -9.01 -11.18 7.13
N ALA A 137 -7.74 -10.83 7.29
CA ALA A 137 -7.27 -10.03 8.42
C ALA A 137 -7.90 -8.63 8.42
N LEU A 138 -8.01 -8.00 7.25
CA LEU A 138 -8.63 -6.68 7.12
C LEU A 138 -10.14 -6.70 7.39
N LEU A 139 -10.83 -7.76 6.95
CA LEU A 139 -12.28 -7.85 7.11
C LEU A 139 -12.72 -8.06 8.55
N GLY A 140 -11.90 -8.62 9.37
CA GLY A 140 -12.44 -8.85 10.66
C GLY A 140 -11.53 -9.46 11.71
N GLY A 141 -10.41 -9.96 11.26
CA GLY A 141 -9.53 -10.70 12.17
C GLY A 141 -8.91 -9.86 13.26
N GLY A 142 -8.51 -8.63 12.94
CA GLY A 142 -7.75 -7.80 13.85
C GLY A 142 -8.62 -7.07 14.87
N TRP A 143 -9.57 -6.30 14.42
CA TRP A 143 -10.35 -5.46 15.31
C TRP A 143 -11.65 -6.10 15.80
N MET A 144 -12.11 -7.16 15.16
CA MET A 144 -13.18 -7.97 15.75
C MET A 144 -12.71 -8.79 16.96
N ARG A 145 -11.43 -9.03 17.11
CA ARG A 145 -10.85 -9.57 18.34
C ARG A 145 -10.93 -8.59 19.50
N GLY A 146 -10.83 -7.29 19.24
CA GLY A 146 -11.03 -6.24 20.23
C GLY A 146 -12.46 -6.20 20.75
N GLY A 147 -13.45 -6.57 19.95
CA GLY A 147 -14.85 -6.67 20.35
C GLY A 147 -15.19 -7.91 21.17
N ARG A 148 -14.27 -8.85 21.32
CA ARG A 148 -14.48 -10.10 22.08
C ARG A 148 -13.80 -10.12 23.44
N SER A 149 -13.21 -9.05 23.85
CA SER A 149 -12.57 -8.98 25.17
C SER A 149 -13.58 -8.82 26.31
N ALA A 150 -14.76 -9.34 26.09
CA ALA A 150 -15.71 -9.49 27.16
C ALA A 150 -15.60 -10.88 27.76
#